data_72e335be970dc3d914a18ae1e4bdb6c1
#
_entry.id   72e335be970dc3d914a18ae1e4bdb6c1
#
_cell.length_a   1.000
_cell.length_b   1.000
_cell.length_c   1.000
_cell.angle_alpha   90.00
_cell.angle_beta   90.00
_cell.angle_gamma   90.00
#
_symmetry.space_group_name_H-M   'P 1'
#
loop_
_entity.id
_entity.type
_entity.pdbx_description
1 polymer ?
#
loop_
_entity_poly.entity_id
_entity_poly.type
_entity_poly.pdbx_seq_one_letter_code
_entity_poly.pdbx_strand_id
1 'polypeptide(L)'
;MEKLAHNYHALRGLTPYGTKFMGLVKADGYGHGAVPMAKKLEELGADYLGVASLDEAIELREAGLKLPILILGCTPALYAGELVQYNITQACYDLEYAKALSAQVQKGGGELCIHIQCDTGMTRLGFLCQEDCQDRSAREILEAVKLPGLKAEGIFTHFAQSDTSEEATMVQFDRFLAIIEKVKALGYTFSLRHCANSAATLLYPATYLDMVRPGIVLYGHLPDVSMDPGLCDLQPVLELKSRVGTVRQVPAGAQVSYGGTFTLARDSRLAVLPVGYGDGYRRAFSNQLSVLFDGQKAPILGRVCMDMCMVDVTDIPEVEEGSVAILYGSDGKGEQSVEMAASLPPATISYELLVTITKRIPRVYL
;
A
#
# COMPACT_ATOMS: atom_id res chain seq x y z
N MET A 1 10.04 -13.57 -1.94
CA MET A 1 10.75 -12.52 -2.72
C MET A 1 10.62 -12.71 -4.23
N GLU A 2 10.54 -13.94 -4.71
CA GLU A 2 10.35 -14.25 -6.14
C GLU A 2 9.03 -13.69 -6.70
N LYS A 3 7.93 -13.82 -5.95
CA LYS A 3 6.62 -13.26 -6.36
C LYS A 3 6.64 -11.74 -6.51
N LEU A 4 7.40 -11.01 -5.64
CA LEU A 4 7.60 -9.57 -5.82
C LEU A 4 8.37 -9.25 -7.09
N ALA A 5 9.41 -10.03 -7.39
CA ALA A 5 10.18 -9.86 -8.62
C ALA A 5 9.33 -10.15 -9.86
N HIS A 6 8.51 -11.21 -9.82
CA HIS A 6 7.55 -11.53 -10.86
C HIS A 6 6.60 -10.36 -11.13
N ASN A 7 5.93 -9.85 -10.09
CA ASN A 7 5.01 -8.72 -10.21
C ASN A 7 5.71 -7.46 -10.74
N TYR A 8 6.93 -7.17 -10.23
CA TYR A 8 7.72 -6.05 -10.74
C TYR A 8 7.98 -6.17 -12.23
N HIS A 9 8.42 -7.34 -12.72
CA HIS A 9 8.69 -7.55 -14.13
C HIS A 9 7.42 -7.50 -14.99
N ALA A 10 6.32 -8.07 -14.54
CA ALA A 10 5.04 -7.98 -15.20
C ALA A 10 4.58 -6.52 -15.37
N LEU A 11 4.61 -5.73 -14.29
CA LEU A 11 4.27 -4.31 -14.33
C LEU A 11 5.25 -3.47 -15.15
N ARG A 12 6.54 -3.77 -15.04
CA ARG A 12 7.58 -3.09 -15.83
C ARG A 12 7.41 -3.34 -17.32
N GLY A 13 6.95 -4.54 -17.69
CA GLY A 13 6.64 -4.91 -19.07
C GLY A 13 5.48 -4.11 -19.70
N LEU A 14 4.58 -3.53 -18.90
CA LEU A 14 3.51 -2.66 -19.36
C LEU A 14 4.00 -1.24 -19.71
N THR A 15 5.13 -0.81 -19.15
CA THR A 15 5.60 0.56 -19.30
C THR A 15 6.62 0.69 -20.44
N PRO A 16 6.57 1.77 -21.25
CA PRO A 16 7.55 2.03 -22.28
C PRO A 16 8.98 2.14 -21.73
N TYR A 17 9.95 1.84 -22.57
CA TYR A 17 11.35 2.09 -22.24
C TYR A 17 11.58 3.57 -21.92
N GLY A 18 12.26 3.85 -20.82
CA GLY A 18 12.54 5.21 -20.35
C GLY A 18 11.52 5.75 -19.32
N THR A 19 10.31 5.17 -19.23
CA THR A 19 9.39 5.50 -18.11
C THR A 19 10.00 5.02 -16.80
N LYS A 20 10.13 5.91 -15.81
CA LYS A 20 10.63 5.55 -14.49
C LYS A 20 9.60 4.75 -13.69
N PHE A 21 10.09 4.01 -12.71
CA PHE A 21 9.27 3.15 -11.87
C PHE A 21 9.49 3.48 -10.39
N MET A 22 8.47 4.02 -9.73
CA MET A 22 8.47 4.27 -8.28
C MET A 22 7.76 3.12 -7.56
N GLY A 23 8.52 2.31 -6.83
CA GLY A 23 7.95 1.29 -5.95
C GLY A 23 7.40 1.91 -4.66
N LEU A 24 6.11 1.72 -4.37
CA LEU A 24 5.52 2.23 -3.14
C LEU A 24 5.74 1.23 -2.00
N VAL A 25 6.46 1.64 -0.95
CA VAL A 25 6.82 0.82 0.22
C VAL A 25 6.33 1.42 1.53
N LYS A 26 5.40 2.38 1.48
CA LYS A 26 4.76 2.98 2.66
C LYS A 26 3.98 1.95 3.47
N ALA A 27 3.62 2.30 4.70
CA ALA A 27 2.89 1.45 5.65
C ALA A 27 3.59 0.09 5.82
N ASP A 28 4.89 0.12 6.13
CA ASP A 28 5.75 -1.05 6.29
C ASP A 28 5.72 -1.98 5.05
N GLY A 29 5.86 -1.39 3.83
CA GLY A 29 5.75 -2.13 2.58
C GLY A 29 4.37 -2.79 2.41
N TYR A 30 3.30 -2.06 2.69
CA TYR A 30 1.93 -2.60 2.72
C TYR A 30 1.81 -3.83 3.64
N GLY A 31 2.49 -3.79 4.80
CA GLY A 31 2.52 -4.87 5.77
C GLY A 31 3.51 -5.99 5.50
N HIS A 32 4.28 -5.91 4.41
CA HIS A 32 5.25 -6.94 3.99
C HIS A 32 6.66 -6.75 4.58
N GLY A 33 6.91 -5.59 5.23
CA GLY A 33 8.23 -5.19 5.70
C GLY A 33 8.92 -4.24 4.70
N ALA A 34 9.00 -2.94 5.02
CA ALA A 34 9.45 -1.91 4.08
C ALA A 34 10.89 -2.14 3.59
N VAL A 35 11.83 -2.43 4.50
CA VAL A 35 13.25 -2.55 4.17
C VAL A 35 13.54 -3.73 3.22
N PRO A 36 13.06 -4.97 3.45
CA PRO A 36 13.28 -6.07 2.51
C PRO A 36 12.63 -5.84 1.15
N MET A 37 11.41 -5.26 1.13
CA MET A 37 10.73 -4.93 -0.13
C MET A 37 11.50 -3.87 -0.92
N ALA A 38 11.94 -2.80 -0.26
CA ALA A 38 12.71 -1.73 -0.87
C ALA A 38 14.06 -2.20 -1.42
N LYS A 39 14.79 -3.03 -0.67
CA LYS A 39 16.05 -3.63 -1.15
C LYS A 39 15.83 -4.47 -2.39
N LYS A 40 14.78 -5.29 -2.39
CA LYS A 40 14.46 -6.10 -3.57
C LYS A 40 14.09 -5.25 -4.79
N LEU A 41 13.31 -4.18 -4.60
CA LEU A 41 12.98 -3.25 -5.68
C LEU A 41 14.22 -2.51 -6.21
N GLU A 42 15.16 -2.13 -5.35
CA GLU A 42 16.44 -1.53 -5.75
C GLU A 42 17.28 -2.52 -6.59
N GLU A 43 17.38 -3.79 -6.17
CA GLU A 43 18.05 -4.86 -6.94
C GLU A 43 17.40 -5.08 -8.31
N LEU A 44 16.09 -5.00 -8.40
CA LEU A 44 15.33 -5.19 -9.62
C LEU A 44 15.41 -3.99 -10.58
N GLY A 45 15.95 -2.85 -10.13
CA GLY A 45 16.14 -1.67 -10.95
C GLY A 45 14.96 -0.69 -10.93
N ALA A 46 14.22 -0.61 -9.82
CA ALA A 46 13.32 0.51 -9.58
C ALA A 46 14.08 1.83 -9.57
N ASP A 47 13.45 2.91 -10.00
CA ASP A 47 14.08 4.23 -10.11
C ASP A 47 13.87 5.10 -8.86
N TYR A 48 12.77 4.86 -8.14
CA TYR A 48 12.33 5.62 -6.96
C TYR A 48 11.66 4.71 -5.95
N LEU A 49 11.65 5.16 -4.69
CA LEU A 49 10.80 4.61 -3.64
C LEU A 49 9.80 5.68 -3.17
N GLY A 50 8.56 5.28 -2.90
CA GLY A 50 7.53 6.16 -2.36
C GLY A 50 7.09 5.73 -0.97
N VAL A 51 7.09 6.67 -0.03
CA VAL A 51 6.69 6.47 1.37
C VAL A 51 5.66 7.51 1.80
N ALA A 52 5.10 7.41 2.99
CA ALA A 52 4.08 8.33 3.49
C ALA A 52 4.61 9.29 4.55
N SER A 53 5.67 8.95 5.28
CA SER A 53 6.20 9.73 6.40
C SER A 53 7.71 9.85 6.39
N LEU A 54 8.21 10.80 7.19
CA LEU A 54 9.65 11.01 7.38
C LEU A 54 10.31 9.79 8.04
N ASP A 55 9.66 9.20 9.07
CA ASP A 55 10.20 8.04 9.78
C ASP A 55 10.38 6.84 8.85
N GLU A 56 9.43 6.57 7.95
CA GLU A 56 9.55 5.53 6.93
C GLU A 56 10.73 5.80 5.99
N ALA A 57 10.93 7.05 5.59
CA ALA A 57 12.04 7.43 4.71
C ALA A 57 13.41 7.27 5.42
N ILE A 58 13.51 7.69 6.69
CA ILE A 58 14.71 7.55 7.50
C ILE A 58 15.05 6.07 7.71
N GLU A 59 14.07 5.23 8.06
CA GLU A 59 14.25 3.77 8.21
C GLU A 59 14.91 3.15 6.96
N LEU A 60 14.44 3.54 5.77
CA LEU A 60 15.03 3.07 4.52
C LEU A 60 16.46 3.58 4.31
N ARG A 61 16.74 4.84 4.64
CA ARG A 61 18.10 5.40 4.54
C ARG A 61 19.08 4.73 5.51
N GLU A 62 18.66 4.51 6.75
CA GLU A 62 19.46 3.80 7.77
C GLU A 62 19.71 2.34 7.39
N ALA A 63 18.76 1.71 6.69
CA ALA A 63 18.95 0.37 6.11
C ALA A 63 19.86 0.34 4.87
N GLY A 64 20.37 1.50 4.41
CA GLY A 64 21.37 1.64 3.36
C GLY A 64 20.82 1.82 1.94
N LEU A 65 19.50 2.00 1.75
CA LEU A 65 18.88 2.25 0.45
C LEU A 65 19.44 3.53 -0.21
N LYS A 66 19.74 3.49 -1.50
CA LYS A 66 20.34 4.58 -2.27
C LYS A 66 19.38 5.26 -3.24
N LEU A 67 18.33 4.58 -3.66
CA LEU A 67 17.34 5.14 -4.56
C LEU A 67 16.78 6.47 -4.03
N PRO A 68 16.39 7.41 -4.88
CA PRO A 68 15.59 8.55 -4.49
C PRO A 68 14.34 8.09 -3.72
N ILE A 69 14.02 8.78 -2.62
CA ILE A 69 12.82 8.50 -1.81
C ILE A 69 11.94 9.73 -1.82
N LEU A 70 10.68 9.59 -2.25
CA LEU A 70 9.67 10.64 -2.20
C LEU A 70 8.68 10.37 -1.06
N ILE A 71 8.56 11.33 -0.13
CA ILE A 71 7.46 11.36 0.82
C ILE A 71 6.24 11.95 0.13
N LEU A 72 5.17 11.15 0.01
CA LEU A 72 3.90 11.54 -0.61
C LEU A 72 2.92 12.20 0.38
N GLY A 73 3.25 12.18 1.66
CA GLY A 73 2.47 12.77 2.75
C GLY A 73 2.98 14.12 3.23
N CYS A 74 2.41 14.59 4.33
CA CYS A 74 2.77 15.85 4.96
C CYS A 74 3.91 15.64 5.96
N THR A 75 5.00 16.37 5.81
CA THR A 75 6.06 16.48 6.81
C THR A 75 6.08 17.92 7.32
N PRO A 76 6.00 18.18 8.64
CA PRO A 76 6.11 19.55 9.14
C PRO A 76 7.41 20.22 8.69
N ALA A 77 7.35 21.48 8.24
CA ALA A 77 8.51 22.17 7.69
C ALA A 77 9.70 22.31 8.67
N LEU A 78 9.47 22.17 9.97
CA LEU A 78 10.52 22.17 10.99
C LEU A 78 11.54 21.03 10.80
N TYR A 79 11.16 19.93 10.12
CA TYR A 79 12.01 18.78 9.80
C TYR A 79 12.73 18.91 8.45
N ALA A 80 12.76 20.10 7.85
CA ALA A 80 13.47 20.32 6.58
C ALA A 80 14.97 19.99 6.67
N GLY A 81 15.58 20.16 7.86
CA GLY A 81 16.96 19.77 8.11
C GLY A 81 17.21 18.28 7.94
N GLU A 82 16.33 17.43 8.49
CA GLU A 82 16.36 15.99 8.36
C GLU A 82 16.11 15.54 6.91
N LEU A 83 15.15 16.18 6.21
CA LEU A 83 14.91 15.91 4.79
C LEU A 83 16.18 16.14 3.95
N VAL A 84 16.90 17.25 4.20
CA VAL A 84 18.17 17.55 3.54
C VAL A 84 19.26 16.56 3.95
N GLN A 85 19.42 16.30 5.25
CA GLN A 85 20.45 15.43 5.81
C GLN A 85 20.37 14.00 5.25
N TYR A 86 19.15 13.45 5.16
CA TYR A 86 18.88 12.10 4.67
C TYR A 86 18.65 12.05 3.14
N ASN A 87 18.80 13.17 2.43
CA ASN A 87 18.56 13.25 0.99
C ASN A 87 17.19 12.68 0.60
N ILE A 88 16.13 13.20 1.21
CA ILE A 88 14.75 12.78 1.01
C ILE A 88 14.01 13.87 0.24
N THR A 89 13.29 13.46 -0.80
CA THR A 89 12.41 14.34 -1.59
C THR A 89 11.06 14.48 -0.91
N GLN A 90 10.53 15.71 -0.82
CA GLN A 90 9.25 16.01 -0.17
C GLN A 90 8.18 16.44 -1.18
N ALA A 91 6.96 15.92 -1.06
CA ALA A 91 5.80 16.45 -1.76
C ALA A 91 5.46 17.86 -1.22
N CYS A 92 5.35 18.83 -2.13
CA CYS A 92 4.99 20.21 -1.81
C CYS A 92 3.58 20.49 -2.36
N TYR A 93 2.63 20.81 -1.49
CA TYR A 93 1.21 20.81 -1.77
C TYR A 93 0.53 22.18 -1.72
N ASP A 94 1.20 23.20 -1.23
CA ASP A 94 0.76 24.59 -1.28
C ASP A 94 1.94 25.59 -1.15
N LEU A 95 1.68 26.85 -1.45
CA LEU A 95 2.71 27.90 -1.45
C LEU A 95 3.22 28.25 -0.04
N GLU A 96 2.35 28.27 0.95
CA GLU A 96 2.76 28.60 2.33
C GLU A 96 3.66 27.50 2.92
N TYR A 97 3.36 26.24 2.62
CA TYR A 97 4.25 25.14 2.95
C TYR A 97 5.59 25.26 2.23
N ALA A 98 5.61 25.59 0.94
CA ALA A 98 6.83 25.83 0.20
C ALA A 98 7.69 26.96 0.83
N LYS A 99 7.06 28.07 1.23
CA LYS A 99 7.73 29.18 1.93
C LYS A 99 8.31 28.74 3.28
N ALA A 100 7.55 27.95 4.04
CA ALA A 100 8.00 27.42 5.32
C ALA A 100 9.20 26.48 5.16
N LEU A 101 9.16 25.55 4.18
CA LEU A 101 10.30 24.67 3.85
C LEU A 101 11.54 25.48 3.46
N SER A 102 11.39 26.41 2.51
CA SER A 102 12.48 27.29 2.06
C SER A 102 13.13 28.04 3.21
N ALA A 103 12.32 28.64 4.09
CA ALA A 103 12.82 29.35 5.26
C ALA A 103 13.64 28.48 6.21
N GLN A 104 13.25 27.22 6.42
CA GLN A 104 14.00 26.27 7.26
C GLN A 104 15.26 25.78 6.57
N VAL A 105 15.21 25.45 5.29
CA VAL A 105 16.40 25.03 4.51
C VAL A 105 17.43 26.15 4.50
N GLN A 106 17.04 27.43 4.33
CA GLN A 106 17.97 28.54 4.37
C GLN A 106 18.67 28.72 5.74
N LYS A 107 17.99 28.39 6.85
CA LYS A 107 18.59 28.43 8.19
C LYS A 107 19.61 27.32 8.40
N GLY A 108 19.30 26.10 7.92
CA GLY A 108 20.14 24.91 8.09
C GLY A 108 21.22 24.76 7.01
N GLY A 109 21.08 25.43 5.88
CA GLY A 109 21.88 25.26 4.68
C GLY A 109 21.49 24.03 3.87
N GLY A 110 21.99 23.93 2.63
CA GLY A 110 21.73 22.84 1.71
C GLY A 110 20.63 23.14 0.69
N GLU A 111 20.14 22.09 0.03
CA GLU A 111 19.07 22.14 -0.97
C GLU A 111 18.11 20.99 -0.73
N LEU A 112 16.83 21.23 -0.74
CA LEU A 112 15.77 20.24 -0.60
C LEU A 112 15.10 19.97 -1.94
N CYS A 113 15.15 18.73 -2.39
CA CYS A 113 14.39 18.28 -3.56
C CYS A 113 12.90 18.18 -3.22
N ILE A 114 12.05 18.76 -4.08
CA ILE A 114 10.60 18.71 -3.92
C ILE A 114 9.92 18.26 -5.20
N HIS A 115 8.76 17.55 -5.05
CA HIS A 115 7.80 17.35 -6.12
C HIS A 115 6.52 18.13 -5.81
N ILE A 116 6.08 18.96 -6.76
CA ILE A 116 4.84 19.72 -6.65
C ILE A 116 3.65 18.75 -6.76
N GLN A 117 2.78 18.78 -5.78
CA GLN A 117 1.54 18.00 -5.81
C GLN A 117 0.37 18.87 -6.26
N CYS A 118 -0.34 18.41 -7.28
CA CYS A 118 -1.55 19.03 -7.80
C CYS A 118 -2.79 18.26 -7.34
N ASP A 119 -3.81 18.98 -6.89
CA ASP A 119 -5.14 18.42 -6.65
C ASP A 119 -6.03 18.67 -7.87
N THR A 120 -6.19 17.64 -8.67
CA THR A 120 -7.03 17.65 -9.88
C THR A 120 -8.42 17.08 -9.66
N GLY A 121 -8.76 16.70 -8.40
CA GLY A 121 -10.06 16.15 -8.05
C GLY A 121 -10.06 15.07 -6.95
N MET A 122 -8.90 14.79 -6.32
CA MET A 122 -8.83 13.89 -5.16
C MET A 122 -9.29 14.58 -3.87
N THR A 123 -9.18 15.91 -3.80
CA THR A 123 -9.59 16.77 -2.66
C THR A 123 -8.93 16.37 -1.35
N ARG A 124 -7.62 16.09 -1.41
CA ARG A 124 -6.85 15.66 -0.24
C ARG A 124 -5.63 16.54 0.03
N LEU A 125 -4.74 16.67 -0.92
CA LEU A 125 -3.52 17.47 -0.86
C LEU A 125 -3.16 17.97 -2.26
N GLY A 126 -2.59 19.16 -2.35
CA GLY A 126 -2.06 19.71 -3.59
C GLY A 126 -2.58 21.10 -3.91
N PHE A 127 -1.86 21.80 -4.78
CA PHE A 127 -2.35 23.03 -5.40
C PHE A 127 -3.65 22.74 -6.15
N LEU A 128 -4.71 23.51 -5.91
CA LEU A 128 -6.01 23.28 -6.52
C LEU A 128 -5.95 23.53 -8.05
N CYS A 129 -6.12 22.47 -8.82
CA CYS A 129 -5.98 22.51 -10.29
C CYS A 129 -7.29 22.25 -11.02
N GLN A 130 -8.43 22.57 -10.40
CA GLN A 130 -9.72 22.66 -11.07
C GLN A 130 -9.79 23.91 -11.94
N GLU A 131 -10.67 23.95 -12.93
CA GLU A 131 -10.68 24.92 -14.03
C GLU A 131 -10.59 26.38 -13.54
N ASP A 132 -11.42 26.76 -12.58
CA ASP A 132 -11.49 28.12 -12.03
C ASP A 132 -10.25 28.53 -11.22
N CYS A 133 -9.43 27.57 -10.79
CA CYS A 133 -8.28 27.80 -9.92
C CYS A 133 -6.93 27.74 -10.66
N GLN A 134 -6.89 27.18 -11.87
CA GLN A 134 -5.63 26.84 -12.55
C GLN A 134 -4.70 28.03 -12.76
N ASP A 135 -5.20 29.19 -13.13
CA ASP A 135 -4.35 30.38 -13.37
C ASP A 135 -3.72 30.93 -12.08
N ARG A 136 -4.45 30.84 -10.97
CA ARG A 136 -3.91 31.16 -9.64
C ARG A 136 -2.86 30.14 -9.24
N SER A 137 -3.21 28.86 -9.31
CA SER A 137 -2.30 27.76 -8.91
C SER A 137 -1.04 27.72 -9.76
N ALA A 138 -1.12 28.01 -11.07
CA ALA A 138 0.06 28.11 -11.92
C ALA A 138 1.04 29.19 -11.44
N ARG A 139 0.52 30.38 -11.01
CA ARG A 139 1.35 31.45 -10.44
C ARG A 139 1.93 31.06 -9.08
N GLU A 140 1.12 30.45 -8.21
CA GLU A 140 1.57 29.97 -6.89
C GLU A 140 2.64 28.87 -7.03
N ILE A 141 2.48 27.93 -7.97
CA ILE A 141 3.48 26.90 -8.28
C ILE A 141 4.77 27.56 -8.81
N LEU A 142 4.66 28.55 -9.72
CA LEU A 142 5.83 29.28 -10.23
C LEU A 142 6.58 30.01 -9.11
N GLU A 143 5.87 30.60 -8.14
CA GLU A 143 6.47 31.18 -6.96
C GLU A 143 7.17 30.13 -6.10
N ALA A 144 6.51 29.02 -5.82
CA ALA A 144 7.04 27.93 -5.01
C ALA A 144 8.34 27.34 -5.58
N VAL A 145 8.40 27.07 -6.90
CA VAL A 145 9.59 26.47 -7.54
C VAL A 145 10.78 27.43 -7.63
N LYS A 146 10.57 28.73 -7.40
CA LYS A 146 11.63 29.75 -7.39
C LYS A 146 12.15 30.07 -5.99
N LEU A 147 11.58 29.49 -4.95
CA LEU A 147 12.00 29.75 -3.58
C LEU A 147 13.42 29.22 -3.34
N PRO A 148 14.28 29.99 -2.68
CA PRO A 148 15.66 29.62 -2.46
C PRO A 148 15.77 28.38 -1.56
N GLY A 149 16.76 27.52 -1.85
CA GLY A 149 16.98 26.25 -1.13
C GLY A 149 16.01 25.13 -1.51
N LEU A 150 15.05 25.35 -2.43
CA LEU A 150 14.18 24.33 -2.97
C LEU A 150 14.56 24.00 -4.42
N LYS A 151 14.64 22.71 -4.74
CA LYS A 151 14.83 22.20 -6.09
C LYS A 151 13.59 21.42 -6.52
N ALA A 152 12.74 22.04 -7.33
CA ALA A 152 11.53 21.39 -7.83
C ALA A 152 11.88 20.48 -9.01
N GLU A 153 12.02 19.18 -8.75
CA GLU A 153 12.34 18.18 -9.77
C GLU A 153 11.08 17.68 -10.48
N GLY A 154 10.02 17.42 -9.74
CA GLY A 154 8.84 16.77 -10.25
C GLY A 154 7.53 17.50 -9.97
N ILE A 155 6.50 17.10 -10.75
CA ILE A 155 5.11 17.48 -10.55
C ILE A 155 4.22 16.24 -10.66
N PHE A 156 3.23 16.12 -9.79
CA PHE A 156 2.33 14.95 -9.80
C PHE A 156 0.92 15.27 -9.33
N THR A 157 0.01 14.39 -9.70
CA THR A 157 -1.34 14.31 -9.14
C THR A 157 -1.66 12.88 -8.70
N HIS A 158 -2.79 12.70 -8.00
CA HIS A 158 -3.30 11.39 -7.62
C HIS A 158 -4.75 11.23 -8.06
N PHE A 159 -5.01 10.16 -8.81
CA PHE A 159 -6.35 9.84 -9.28
C PHE A 159 -7.23 9.32 -8.15
N ALA A 160 -8.47 9.78 -8.11
CA ALA A 160 -9.44 9.41 -7.08
C ALA A 160 -10.21 8.12 -7.41
N GLN A 161 -10.42 7.84 -8.71
CA GLN A 161 -11.34 6.80 -9.21
C GLN A 161 -10.73 6.01 -10.38
N SER A 162 -9.41 5.85 -10.42
CA SER A 162 -8.74 5.16 -11.53
C SER A 162 -9.04 3.65 -11.61
N ASP A 163 -9.60 3.09 -10.57
CA ASP A 163 -10.04 1.71 -10.47
C ASP A 163 -11.51 1.50 -10.87
N THR A 164 -12.31 2.57 -10.88
CA THR A 164 -13.77 2.47 -11.04
C THR A 164 -14.36 3.36 -12.13
N SER A 165 -13.66 4.41 -12.60
CA SER A 165 -14.16 5.34 -13.60
C SER A 165 -13.06 5.89 -14.51
N GLU A 166 -13.07 5.47 -15.78
CA GLU A 166 -12.20 6.02 -16.81
C GLU A 166 -12.49 7.52 -17.04
N GLU A 167 -13.76 7.89 -17.18
CA GLU A 167 -14.19 9.28 -17.41
C GLU A 167 -13.62 10.24 -16.33
N ALA A 168 -13.84 9.90 -15.05
CA ALA A 168 -13.35 10.72 -13.94
C ALA A 168 -11.81 10.78 -13.93
N THR A 169 -11.15 9.69 -14.29
CA THR A 169 -9.68 9.63 -14.37
C THR A 169 -9.15 10.51 -15.48
N MET A 170 -9.76 10.47 -16.67
CA MET A 170 -9.32 11.28 -17.80
C MET A 170 -9.58 12.77 -17.56
N VAL A 171 -10.68 13.16 -16.91
CA VAL A 171 -10.91 14.56 -16.47
C VAL A 171 -9.79 15.04 -15.55
N GLN A 172 -9.39 14.23 -14.56
CA GLN A 172 -8.25 14.57 -13.68
C GLN A 172 -6.94 14.65 -14.47
N PHE A 173 -6.72 13.77 -15.44
CA PHE A 173 -5.53 13.76 -16.28
C PHE A 173 -5.45 15.02 -17.16
N ASP A 174 -6.55 15.41 -17.81
CA ASP A 174 -6.61 16.62 -18.62
C ASP A 174 -6.33 17.89 -17.79
N ARG A 175 -6.88 17.99 -16.59
CA ARG A 175 -6.56 19.06 -15.63
C ARG A 175 -5.09 19.08 -15.27
N PHE A 176 -4.49 17.89 -15.09
CA PHE A 176 -3.07 17.78 -14.78
C PHE A 176 -2.19 18.23 -15.97
N LEU A 177 -2.51 17.85 -17.19
CA LEU A 177 -1.80 18.33 -18.37
C LEU A 177 -1.95 19.85 -18.55
N ALA A 178 -3.15 20.39 -18.33
CA ALA A 178 -3.42 21.81 -18.46
C ALA A 178 -2.59 22.65 -17.47
N ILE A 179 -2.48 22.23 -16.19
CA ILE A 179 -1.65 22.98 -15.21
C ILE A 179 -0.16 22.90 -15.57
N ILE A 180 0.33 21.76 -16.06
CA ILE A 180 1.72 21.62 -16.52
C ILE A 180 2.01 22.63 -17.65
N GLU A 181 1.14 22.70 -18.67
CA GLU A 181 1.34 23.63 -19.80
C GLU A 181 1.23 25.10 -19.35
N LYS A 182 0.35 25.44 -18.41
CA LYS A 182 0.29 26.78 -17.81
C LYS A 182 1.59 27.17 -17.10
N VAL A 183 2.14 26.29 -16.27
CA VAL A 183 3.41 26.53 -15.58
C VAL A 183 4.57 26.67 -16.57
N LYS A 184 4.57 25.85 -17.61
CA LYS A 184 5.55 25.90 -18.70
C LYS A 184 5.47 27.22 -19.47
N ALA A 185 4.27 27.71 -19.77
CA ALA A 185 4.06 29.03 -20.40
C ALA A 185 4.57 30.19 -19.53
N LEU A 186 4.61 30.02 -18.20
CA LEU A 186 5.20 30.97 -17.26
C LEU A 186 6.73 30.81 -17.09
N GLY A 187 7.35 29.87 -17.83
CA GLY A 187 8.80 29.71 -17.94
C GLY A 187 9.42 28.67 -17.01
N TYR A 188 8.67 27.70 -16.50
CA TYR A 188 9.23 26.59 -15.73
C TYR A 188 8.79 25.23 -16.29
N THR A 189 9.75 24.29 -16.41
CA THR A 189 9.51 22.93 -16.91
C THR A 189 10.03 21.92 -15.89
N PHE A 190 9.18 20.97 -15.52
CA PHE A 190 9.56 19.87 -14.62
C PHE A 190 10.26 18.76 -15.40
N SER A 191 11.25 18.15 -14.78
CA SER A 191 11.96 17.00 -15.34
C SER A 191 11.20 15.68 -15.16
N LEU A 192 10.30 15.60 -14.18
CA LEU A 192 9.48 14.41 -13.90
C LEU A 192 8.01 14.79 -13.72
N ARG A 193 7.14 14.18 -14.53
CA ARG A 193 5.68 14.30 -14.44
C ARG A 193 5.11 12.92 -14.16
N HIS A 194 4.28 12.78 -13.14
CA HIS A 194 3.75 11.47 -12.79
C HIS A 194 2.35 11.53 -12.17
N CYS A 195 1.46 10.63 -12.62
CA CYS A 195 0.09 10.54 -12.11
C CYS A 195 -0.41 9.10 -11.97
N ALA A 196 0.10 8.13 -12.76
CA ALA A 196 -0.36 6.76 -12.74
C ALA A 196 -0.09 6.07 -11.39
N ASN A 197 -1.15 5.73 -10.66
CA ASN A 197 -1.14 4.84 -9.49
C ASN A 197 -1.26 3.36 -9.94
N SER A 198 -1.55 2.43 -9.04
CA SER A 198 -1.70 1.00 -9.35
C SER A 198 -2.73 0.74 -10.46
N ALA A 199 -3.96 1.25 -10.33
CA ALA A 199 -5.00 1.03 -11.31
C ALA A 199 -4.66 1.70 -12.66
N ALA A 200 -4.21 2.95 -12.64
CA ALA A 200 -3.83 3.65 -13.86
C ALA A 200 -2.62 3.01 -14.56
N THR A 201 -1.71 2.37 -13.82
CA THR A 201 -0.61 1.60 -14.41
C THR A 201 -1.13 0.37 -15.18
N LEU A 202 -2.23 -0.24 -14.74
CA LEU A 202 -2.83 -1.37 -15.44
C LEU A 202 -3.73 -0.95 -16.61
N LEU A 203 -4.49 0.15 -16.46
CA LEU A 203 -5.61 0.47 -17.33
C LEU A 203 -5.35 1.61 -18.33
N TYR A 204 -4.50 2.59 -17.97
CA TYR A 204 -4.40 3.85 -18.72
C TYR A 204 -2.98 4.20 -19.16
N PRO A 205 -2.44 3.55 -20.22
CA PRO A 205 -1.06 3.81 -20.69
C PRO A 205 -0.78 5.30 -21.02
N ALA A 206 -1.79 6.07 -21.43
CA ALA A 206 -1.65 7.50 -21.69
C ALA A 206 -1.21 8.30 -20.44
N THR A 207 -1.45 7.78 -19.25
CA THR A 207 -1.14 8.47 -17.96
C THR A 207 0.26 8.18 -17.42
N TYR A 208 1.06 7.33 -18.06
CA TYR A 208 2.38 6.94 -17.54
C TYR A 208 3.33 8.12 -17.43
N LEU A 209 3.31 9.01 -18.42
CA LEU A 209 4.19 10.16 -18.51
C LEU A 209 5.66 9.76 -18.26
N ASP A 210 6.35 10.44 -17.32
CA ASP A 210 7.77 10.17 -17.07
C ASP A 210 7.99 9.09 -15.99
N MET A 211 6.95 8.77 -15.16
CA MET A 211 7.08 7.80 -14.08
C MET A 211 5.73 7.23 -13.63
N VAL A 212 5.67 5.91 -13.41
CA VAL A 212 4.53 5.22 -12.79
C VAL A 212 4.78 4.94 -11.30
N ARG A 213 3.71 4.82 -10.51
CA ARG A 213 3.76 4.62 -9.06
C ARG A 213 2.90 3.44 -8.61
N PRO A 214 3.22 2.21 -9.02
CA PRO A 214 2.50 1.03 -8.55
C PRO A 214 2.72 0.82 -7.04
N GLY A 215 1.64 0.48 -6.36
CA GLY A 215 1.62 0.15 -4.93
C GLY A 215 1.09 -1.27 -4.75
N ILE A 216 -0.20 -1.42 -4.47
CA ILE A 216 -0.81 -2.71 -4.11
C ILE A 216 -0.58 -3.81 -5.17
N VAL A 217 -0.51 -3.46 -6.44
CA VAL A 217 -0.24 -4.42 -7.54
C VAL A 217 1.17 -5.01 -7.47
N LEU A 218 2.15 -4.31 -6.89
CA LEU A 218 3.47 -4.90 -6.60
C LEU A 218 3.37 -6.06 -5.61
N TYR A 219 2.41 -5.99 -4.72
CA TYR A 219 2.18 -7.01 -3.69
C TYR A 219 1.21 -8.11 -4.15
N GLY A 220 0.79 -8.07 -5.43
CA GLY A 220 0.00 -9.12 -6.06
C GLY A 220 -1.51 -9.00 -5.88
N HIS A 221 -2.01 -7.81 -5.58
CA HIS A 221 -3.43 -7.55 -5.37
C HIS A 221 -3.93 -6.45 -6.28
N LEU A 222 -5.17 -6.59 -6.78
CA LEU A 222 -5.83 -5.55 -7.55
C LEU A 222 -6.33 -4.42 -6.64
N PRO A 223 -6.35 -3.16 -7.14
CA PRO A 223 -6.88 -2.03 -6.39
C PRO A 223 -8.34 -2.17 -6.00
N ASP A 224 -9.17 -2.75 -6.85
CA ASP A 224 -10.57 -3.05 -6.61
C ASP A 224 -10.93 -4.47 -7.07
N VAL A 225 -11.84 -5.12 -6.35
CA VAL A 225 -12.29 -6.50 -6.64
C VAL A 225 -13.08 -6.62 -7.93
N SER A 226 -13.61 -5.52 -8.47
CA SER A 226 -14.33 -5.48 -9.75
C SER A 226 -13.40 -5.48 -10.96
N MET A 227 -12.10 -5.22 -10.77
CA MET A 227 -11.13 -5.22 -11.86
C MET A 227 -10.87 -6.64 -12.38
N ASP A 228 -10.67 -6.76 -13.70
CA ASP A 228 -10.35 -8.04 -14.33
C ASP A 228 -8.97 -8.56 -13.86
N PRO A 229 -8.89 -9.73 -13.21
CA PRO A 229 -7.62 -10.32 -12.82
C PRO A 229 -6.72 -10.70 -14.00
N GLY A 230 -7.25 -10.80 -15.21
CA GLY A 230 -6.50 -11.05 -16.43
C GLY A 230 -5.69 -9.86 -16.97
N LEU A 231 -5.84 -8.66 -16.39
CA LEU A 231 -5.11 -7.45 -16.82
C LEU A 231 -3.58 -7.57 -16.68
N CYS A 232 -3.12 -8.29 -15.68
CA CYS A 232 -1.71 -8.54 -15.43
C CYS A 232 -1.55 -9.82 -14.60
N ASP A 233 -0.55 -10.63 -14.94
CA ASP A 233 -0.24 -11.84 -14.17
C ASP A 233 0.42 -11.46 -12.83
N LEU A 234 -0.41 -11.26 -11.80
CA LEU A 234 -0.01 -10.86 -10.47
C LEU A 234 -0.05 -12.04 -9.50
N GLN A 235 0.95 -12.15 -8.65
CA GLN A 235 1.08 -13.19 -7.63
C GLN A 235 1.06 -12.58 -6.23
N PRO A 236 0.11 -12.95 -5.34
CA PRO A 236 0.12 -12.50 -3.95
C PRO A 236 1.44 -12.81 -3.26
N VAL A 237 2.12 -11.76 -2.77
CA VAL A 237 3.47 -11.86 -2.17
C VAL A 237 3.40 -12.41 -0.76
N LEU A 238 2.35 -12.07 0.00
CA LEU A 238 2.19 -12.45 1.40
C LEU A 238 1.33 -13.70 1.54
N GLU A 239 1.81 -14.62 2.39
CA GLU A 239 1.00 -15.70 2.96
C GLU A 239 1.02 -15.54 4.48
N LEU A 240 -0.17 -15.55 5.12
CA LEU A 240 -0.30 -15.54 6.57
C LEU A 240 -0.61 -16.94 7.06
N LYS A 241 0.26 -17.48 7.89
CA LYS A 241 0.16 -18.84 8.45
C LYS A 241 0.23 -18.81 9.97
N SER A 242 -0.41 -19.77 10.61
CA SER A 242 -0.26 -20.06 12.03
C SER A 242 -0.06 -21.54 12.26
N ARG A 243 0.46 -21.92 13.41
CA ARG A 243 0.49 -23.33 13.85
C ARG A 243 -0.58 -23.56 14.89
N VAL A 244 -1.20 -24.74 14.85
CA VAL A 244 -2.12 -25.18 15.89
C VAL A 244 -1.38 -25.26 17.22
N GLY A 245 -1.84 -24.52 18.22
CA GLY A 245 -1.28 -24.54 19.58
C GLY A 245 -1.79 -25.71 20.40
N THR A 246 -3.05 -26.11 20.19
CA THR A 246 -3.66 -27.30 20.81
C THR A 246 -4.94 -27.70 20.10
N VAL A 247 -5.33 -28.97 20.22
CA VAL A 247 -6.62 -29.48 19.77
C VAL A 247 -7.41 -30.03 20.96
N ARG A 248 -8.67 -29.60 21.08
CA ARG A 248 -9.54 -29.93 22.22
C ARG A 248 -10.80 -30.66 21.76
N GLN A 249 -11.18 -31.72 22.47
CA GLN A 249 -12.52 -32.30 22.38
C GLN A 249 -13.49 -31.44 23.21
N VAL A 250 -14.57 -31.02 22.59
CA VAL A 250 -15.58 -30.14 23.25
C VAL A 250 -16.96 -30.73 22.98
N PRO A 251 -17.79 -30.96 24.04
CA PRO A 251 -19.08 -31.61 23.87
C PRO A 251 -20.11 -30.69 23.19
N ALA A 252 -21.11 -31.31 22.58
CA ALA A 252 -22.30 -30.62 22.08
C ALA A 252 -22.94 -29.72 23.17
N GLY A 253 -23.50 -28.59 22.76
CA GLY A 253 -24.10 -27.60 23.65
C GLY A 253 -23.10 -26.62 24.29
N ALA A 254 -21.80 -26.84 24.17
CA ALA A 254 -20.80 -25.89 24.66
C ALA A 254 -20.79 -24.62 23.81
N GLN A 255 -20.62 -23.48 24.46
CA GLN A 255 -20.47 -22.18 23.84
C GLN A 255 -18.99 -21.84 23.57
N VAL A 256 -18.71 -21.29 22.40
CA VAL A 256 -17.34 -21.00 21.96
C VAL A 256 -17.03 -19.52 22.11
N SER A 257 -15.90 -19.21 22.78
CA SER A 257 -15.30 -17.88 22.89
C SER A 257 -16.16 -16.84 23.65
N TYR A 258 -15.69 -15.59 23.63
CA TYR A 258 -16.33 -14.49 24.33
C TYR A 258 -17.80 -14.27 23.90
N GLY A 259 -18.67 -14.17 24.88
CA GLY A 259 -20.10 -13.94 24.67
C GLY A 259 -20.87 -15.12 24.10
N GLY A 260 -20.25 -16.31 23.99
CA GLY A 260 -20.92 -17.54 23.57
C GLY A 260 -21.66 -17.41 22.24
N THR A 261 -21.07 -16.71 21.27
CA THR A 261 -21.75 -16.34 20.01
C THR A 261 -21.92 -17.52 19.05
N PHE A 262 -21.34 -18.67 19.39
CA PHE A 262 -21.53 -19.95 18.69
C PHE A 262 -21.75 -21.05 19.71
N THR A 263 -22.77 -21.88 19.49
CA THR A 263 -23.04 -23.09 20.30
C THR A 263 -22.81 -24.33 19.44
N LEU A 264 -22.02 -25.27 19.92
CA LEU A 264 -21.71 -26.50 19.22
C LEU A 264 -22.96 -27.38 19.11
N ALA A 265 -23.33 -27.78 17.90
CA ALA A 265 -24.47 -28.67 17.63
C ALA A 265 -24.13 -30.14 17.83
N ARG A 266 -22.84 -30.51 17.84
CA ARG A 266 -22.29 -31.88 18.00
C ARG A 266 -21.02 -31.85 18.84
N ASP A 267 -20.61 -33.00 19.31
CA ASP A 267 -19.26 -33.15 19.85
C ASP A 267 -18.24 -32.76 18.78
N SER A 268 -17.34 -31.88 19.09
CA SER A 268 -16.47 -31.25 18.11
C SER A 268 -15.00 -31.24 18.56
N ARG A 269 -14.10 -31.29 17.56
CA ARG A 269 -12.68 -31.04 17.73
C ARG A 269 -12.38 -29.59 17.37
N LEU A 270 -11.92 -28.81 18.33
CA LEU A 270 -11.54 -27.41 18.11
C LEU A 270 -10.03 -27.25 18.17
N ALA A 271 -9.44 -26.75 17.06
CA ALA A 271 -8.05 -26.31 17.08
C ALA A 271 -7.98 -24.85 17.51
N VAL A 272 -7.02 -24.53 18.38
CA VAL A 272 -6.72 -23.15 18.84
C VAL A 272 -5.51 -22.66 18.07
N LEU A 273 -5.68 -21.54 17.36
CA LEU A 273 -4.61 -20.84 16.65
C LEU A 273 -4.16 -19.64 17.46
N PRO A 274 -2.85 -19.48 17.75
CA PRO A 274 -2.30 -18.34 18.47
C PRO A 274 -2.17 -17.10 17.54
N VAL A 275 -3.30 -16.63 17.04
CA VAL A 275 -3.43 -15.44 16.20
C VAL A 275 -4.78 -14.80 16.45
N GLY A 276 -4.80 -13.47 16.59
CA GLY A 276 -6.01 -12.73 16.85
C GLY A 276 -5.94 -11.28 16.39
N TYR A 277 -6.86 -10.43 16.86
CA TYR A 277 -6.92 -9.05 16.39
C TYR A 277 -5.73 -8.19 16.84
N GLY A 278 -4.99 -8.59 17.88
CA GLY A 278 -3.72 -7.96 18.26
C GLY A 278 -2.59 -8.17 17.24
N ASP A 279 -2.76 -9.15 16.35
CA ASP A 279 -1.85 -9.47 15.26
C ASP A 279 -2.28 -8.86 13.92
N GLY A 280 -3.50 -8.26 13.88
CA GLY A 280 -4.13 -7.75 12.67
C GLY A 280 -5.16 -8.69 12.05
N TYR A 281 -5.42 -9.87 12.66
CA TYR A 281 -6.45 -10.80 12.20
C TYR A 281 -7.82 -10.37 12.75
N ARG A 282 -8.64 -9.74 11.92
CA ARG A 282 -9.80 -8.94 12.34
C ARG A 282 -10.82 -9.71 13.17
N ARG A 283 -11.33 -9.04 14.21
CA ARG A 283 -12.44 -9.56 15.03
C ARG A 283 -13.74 -9.76 14.22
N ALA A 284 -13.91 -9.05 13.11
CA ALA A 284 -15.02 -9.22 12.18
C ALA A 284 -15.08 -10.61 11.53
N PHE A 285 -13.98 -11.33 11.49
CA PHE A 285 -13.94 -12.71 10.94
C PHE A 285 -14.63 -13.76 11.82
N SER A 286 -15.04 -13.38 13.02
CA SER A 286 -15.77 -14.24 13.96
C SER A 286 -17.00 -14.88 13.32
N ASN A 287 -17.09 -16.21 13.31
CA ASN A 287 -18.17 -17.00 12.72
C ASN A 287 -18.38 -16.81 11.21
N GLN A 288 -17.44 -16.17 10.48
CA GLN A 288 -17.63 -15.86 9.07
C GLN A 288 -16.52 -16.43 8.17
N LEU A 289 -15.27 -16.41 8.64
CA LEU A 289 -14.14 -16.84 7.85
C LEU A 289 -13.74 -18.29 8.20
N SER A 290 -13.05 -18.93 7.29
CA SER A 290 -12.39 -20.22 7.51
C SER A 290 -10.88 -20.06 7.37
N VAL A 291 -10.13 -21.01 7.88
CA VAL A 291 -8.70 -21.23 7.57
C VAL A 291 -8.55 -22.52 6.79
N LEU A 292 -7.39 -22.75 6.17
CA LEU A 292 -7.15 -23.97 5.42
C LEU A 292 -6.15 -24.87 6.14
N PHE A 293 -6.44 -26.16 6.09
CA PHE A 293 -5.53 -27.26 6.42
C PHE A 293 -5.51 -28.22 5.25
N ASP A 294 -4.41 -28.29 4.52
CA ASP A 294 -4.23 -29.18 3.35
C ASP A 294 -5.40 -29.14 2.34
N GLY A 295 -5.83 -27.91 1.97
CA GLY A 295 -6.94 -27.64 1.06
C GLY A 295 -8.34 -27.68 1.68
N GLN A 296 -8.47 -28.18 2.91
CA GLN A 296 -9.75 -28.30 3.60
C GLN A 296 -10.05 -27.05 4.45
N LYS A 297 -11.28 -26.54 4.38
CA LYS A 297 -11.72 -25.36 5.11
C LYS A 297 -12.17 -25.72 6.53
N ALA A 298 -11.55 -25.10 7.53
CA ALA A 298 -11.94 -25.18 8.94
C ALA A 298 -12.55 -23.83 9.36
N PRO A 299 -13.86 -23.75 9.66
CA PRO A 299 -14.52 -22.50 10.01
C PRO A 299 -14.06 -21.98 11.38
N ILE A 300 -13.94 -20.64 11.49
CA ILE A 300 -13.71 -19.97 12.76
C ILE A 300 -15.02 -19.99 13.55
N LEU A 301 -14.99 -20.55 14.74
CA LEU A 301 -16.14 -20.63 15.63
C LEU A 301 -15.98 -19.68 16.83
N GLY A 302 -17.03 -18.92 17.12
CA GLY A 302 -17.06 -17.91 18.15
C GLY A 302 -16.23 -16.67 17.78
N ARG A 303 -16.01 -15.78 18.74
CA ARG A 303 -15.30 -14.54 18.51
C ARG A 303 -13.80 -14.75 18.41
N VAL A 304 -13.17 -14.13 17.41
CA VAL A 304 -11.71 -13.96 17.37
C VAL A 304 -11.31 -13.13 18.59
N CYS A 305 -10.37 -13.65 19.40
CA CYS A 305 -9.82 -13.02 20.59
C CYS A 305 -8.65 -12.08 20.23
N MET A 306 -8.03 -11.45 21.23
CA MET A 306 -6.87 -10.60 21.01
C MET A 306 -5.70 -11.39 20.42
N ASP A 307 -5.44 -12.57 20.96
CA ASP A 307 -4.23 -13.37 20.68
C ASP A 307 -4.53 -14.77 20.13
N MET A 308 -5.80 -15.15 20.00
CA MET A 308 -6.20 -16.51 19.60
C MET A 308 -7.52 -16.52 18.83
N CYS A 309 -7.71 -17.55 18.02
CA CYS A 309 -9.02 -17.93 17.49
C CYS A 309 -9.19 -19.45 17.52
N MET A 310 -10.45 -19.91 17.50
CA MET A 310 -10.81 -21.32 17.48
C MET A 310 -11.40 -21.67 16.13
N VAL A 311 -10.99 -22.82 15.61
CA VAL A 311 -11.48 -23.36 14.33
C VAL A 311 -11.96 -24.78 14.50
N ASP A 312 -13.06 -25.11 13.80
CA ASP A 312 -13.61 -26.48 13.81
C ASP A 312 -12.82 -27.38 12.88
N VAL A 313 -12.18 -28.39 13.45
CA VAL A 313 -11.42 -29.43 12.74
C VAL A 313 -12.02 -30.83 12.94
N THR A 314 -13.31 -30.89 13.30
CA THR A 314 -14.00 -32.16 13.57
C THR A 314 -13.94 -33.12 12.38
N ASP A 315 -14.12 -32.57 11.18
CA ASP A 315 -14.12 -33.33 9.92
C ASP A 315 -12.73 -33.37 9.24
N ILE A 316 -11.67 -32.92 9.95
CA ILE A 316 -10.28 -32.93 9.48
C ILE A 316 -9.43 -33.67 10.54
N PRO A 317 -9.54 -34.98 10.62
CA PRO A 317 -8.94 -35.78 11.72
C PRO A 317 -7.42 -35.74 11.75
N GLU A 318 -6.76 -35.38 10.66
CA GLU A 318 -5.29 -35.27 10.54
C GLU A 318 -4.72 -34.03 11.23
N VAL A 319 -5.56 -33.04 11.59
CA VAL A 319 -5.10 -31.83 12.26
C VAL A 319 -4.72 -32.15 13.71
N GLU A 320 -3.50 -31.84 14.07
CA GLU A 320 -2.93 -32.01 15.39
C GLU A 320 -2.16 -30.75 15.84
N GLU A 321 -1.65 -30.74 17.06
CA GLU A 321 -0.78 -29.71 17.56
C GLU A 321 0.46 -29.55 16.67
N GLY A 322 0.77 -28.30 16.28
CA GLY A 322 1.86 -28.01 15.33
C GLY A 322 1.45 -28.01 13.86
N SER A 323 0.28 -28.57 13.49
CA SER A 323 -0.24 -28.47 12.11
C SER A 323 -0.30 -27.02 11.62
N VAL A 324 -0.01 -26.80 10.34
CA VAL A 324 0.00 -25.46 9.73
C VAL A 324 -1.38 -25.08 9.21
N ALA A 325 -1.94 -24.00 9.72
CA ALA A 325 -3.14 -23.36 9.22
C ALA A 325 -2.78 -22.19 8.28
N ILE A 326 -3.40 -22.09 7.12
CA ILE A 326 -3.29 -20.95 6.21
C ILE A 326 -4.47 -20.01 6.47
N LEU A 327 -4.15 -18.78 6.88
CA LEU A 327 -5.13 -17.72 7.15
C LEU A 327 -5.35 -16.85 5.92
N TYR A 328 -4.26 -16.51 5.20
CA TYR A 328 -4.27 -15.92 3.86
C TYR A 328 -3.23 -16.63 3.00
N GLY A 329 -3.61 -17.01 1.79
CA GLY A 329 -2.74 -17.68 0.85
C GLY A 329 -3.32 -18.96 0.29
N SER A 330 -2.46 -19.80 -0.30
CA SER A 330 -2.82 -21.08 -0.92
C SER A 330 -1.81 -22.15 -0.56
N ASP A 331 -2.26 -23.42 -0.50
CA ASP A 331 -1.40 -24.61 -0.40
C ASP A 331 -1.36 -25.42 -1.70
N GLY A 332 -1.90 -24.84 -2.79
CA GLY A 332 -2.01 -25.51 -4.09
C GLY A 332 -3.21 -26.48 -4.22
N LYS A 333 -3.90 -26.77 -3.11
CA LYS A 333 -5.13 -27.57 -3.07
C LYS A 333 -6.35 -26.72 -2.75
N GLY A 334 -6.15 -25.61 -2.03
CA GLY A 334 -7.19 -24.65 -1.67
C GLY A 334 -6.60 -23.26 -1.54
N GLU A 335 -7.48 -22.27 -1.51
CA GLU A 335 -7.13 -20.85 -1.37
C GLU A 335 -8.01 -20.14 -0.34
N GLN A 336 -7.39 -19.28 0.45
CA GLN A 336 -8.03 -18.32 1.33
C GLN A 336 -7.43 -16.94 0.99
N SER A 337 -8.01 -16.27 -0.01
CA SER A 337 -7.47 -15.00 -0.49
C SER A 337 -7.79 -13.84 0.46
N VAL A 338 -6.96 -12.80 0.39
CA VAL A 338 -7.18 -11.56 1.12
C VAL A 338 -8.45 -10.85 0.65
N GLU A 339 -8.75 -10.90 -0.65
CA GLU A 339 -9.95 -10.33 -1.27
C GLU A 339 -11.22 -11.02 -0.75
N MET A 340 -11.21 -12.35 -0.65
CA MET A 340 -12.31 -13.11 -0.06
C MET A 340 -12.55 -12.68 1.39
N ALA A 341 -11.49 -12.54 2.19
CA ALA A 341 -11.60 -12.07 3.56
C ALA A 341 -12.07 -10.61 3.65
N ALA A 342 -11.65 -9.74 2.73
CA ALA A 342 -12.04 -8.34 2.66
C ALA A 342 -13.52 -8.16 2.29
N SER A 343 -14.11 -9.05 1.51
CA SER A 343 -15.51 -9.00 1.11
C SER A 343 -16.50 -9.33 2.22
N LEU A 344 -16.04 -9.92 3.33
CA LEU A 344 -16.93 -10.29 4.45
C LEU A 344 -17.42 -9.06 5.22
N PRO A 345 -18.70 -9.08 5.68
CA PRO A 345 -19.26 -7.98 6.47
C PRO A 345 -18.55 -7.74 7.82
N PRO A 346 -18.28 -6.49 8.22
CA PRO A 346 -18.31 -5.30 7.36
C PRO A 346 -17.18 -5.34 6.31
N ALA A 347 -17.56 -5.19 5.04
CA ALA A 347 -16.61 -5.26 3.93
C ALA A 347 -15.52 -4.17 4.03
N THR A 348 -14.34 -4.49 3.51
CA THR A 348 -13.19 -3.59 3.42
C THR A 348 -12.41 -3.86 2.13
N ILE A 349 -11.19 -3.38 2.04
CA ILE A 349 -10.28 -3.58 0.92
C ILE A 349 -9.05 -4.38 1.33
N SER A 350 -8.41 -5.07 0.38
CA SER A 350 -7.18 -5.85 0.61
C SER A 350 -6.07 -5.03 1.27
N TYR A 351 -5.97 -3.75 0.92
CA TYR A 351 -5.02 -2.80 1.54
C TYR A 351 -5.12 -2.78 3.06
N GLU A 352 -6.34 -2.62 3.61
CA GLU A 352 -6.54 -2.52 5.05
C GLU A 352 -6.15 -3.82 5.76
N LEU A 353 -6.49 -4.97 5.18
CA LEU A 353 -6.14 -6.26 5.78
C LEU A 353 -4.62 -6.47 5.83
N LEU A 354 -3.91 -6.10 4.78
CA LEU A 354 -2.48 -6.28 4.68
C LEU A 354 -1.71 -5.34 5.62
N VAL A 355 -2.04 -4.02 5.61
CA VAL A 355 -1.32 -3.04 6.42
C VAL A 355 -1.58 -3.17 7.92
N THR A 356 -2.66 -3.85 8.33
CA THR A 356 -2.97 -4.08 9.74
C THR A 356 -2.24 -5.28 10.34
N ILE A 357 -1.57 -6.11 9.56
CA ILE A 357 -0.72 -7.19 10.07
C ILE A 357 0.44 -6.57 10.87
N THR A 358 0.41 -6.76 12.19
CA THR A 358 1.32 -6.08 13.11
C THR A 358 2.73 -6.68 13.10
N LYS A 359 3.71 -5.95 13.65
CA LYS A 359 5.10 -6.42 13.83
C LYS A 359 5.24 -7.58 14.83
N ARG A 360 4.15 -8.00 15.51
CA ARG A 360 4.13 -9.21 16.35
C ARG A 360 4.26 -10.49 15.50
N ILE A 361 3.78 -10.45 14.25
CA ILE A 361 3.94 -11.57 13.31
C ILE A 361 5.31 -11.47 12.65
N PRO A 362 6.20 -12.47 12.83
CA PRO A 362 7.49 -12.47 12.16
C PRO A 362 7.32 -12.65 10.65
N ARG A 363 8.09 -11.87 9.87
CA ARG A 363 8.15 -12.02 8.41
C ARG A 363 9.31 -12.93 8.04
N VAL A 364 9.03 -13.93 7.21
CA VAL A 364 10.03 -14.84 6.64
C VAL A 364 10.08 -14.60 5.14
N TYR A 365 11.24 -14.20 4.65
CA TYR A 365 11.44 -13.85 3.24
C TYR A 365 12.07 -15.04 2.50
N LEU A 366 11.31 -15.66 1.58
CA LEU A 366 11.69 -16.81 0.76
C LEU A 366 12.03 -16.38 -0.67
#